data_3fc9545fe2c2f955792174bb2355afcc
#
_entry.id   3fc9545fe2c2f955792174bb2355afcc
#
_cell.length_a   1.000
_cell.length_b   1.000
_cell.length_c   1.000
_cell.angle_alpha   90.00
_cell.angle_beta   90.00
_cell.angle_gamma   90.00
#
_symmetry.space_group_name_H-M   'P 1'
#
loop_
_entity.id
_entity.type
_entity.pdbx_description
1 polymer ?
#
loop_
_entity_poly.entity_id
_entity_poly.type
_entity_poly.pdbx_seq_one_letter_code
_entity_poly.pdbx_strand_id
1 'polypeptide(L)'
;MTETGSGGFRRAAILVLVLVAIIAVVVIVWRHMDLSSQRSDLADATSKGPTVQVVKANAAAGLQNVTVLASVTPYSQATLYAKVSGYLSKVLVDKGDHVKAGQLLAIIESEETDAQYNSAKADLINKQRIAQRYDQLLRQNAIAAQQADQADADARIAKATLDQDGTLKSYERLIAPFDGQVTARFADPGALVQNATTSQTAAQPVVTVSDDTRLRIDAYVQQDVAPFVHEGDEAQIVDAANTGRSVTAKITRVSGQLDPRTRTMLVEVALDNKDKFLLGGSFAYMTLHVPVSSATQVPVGALITRGNDQFVAVVGSDSRLHYIKVSVASTDGDIVSLAGGIKPGTPIAVDLPAEAADGGLVQTASR
;
A
#
# COMPACT_ATOMS: atom_id res chain seq x y z
N MET A 1 -111.43 -31.45 50.21
CA MET A 1 -111.55 -30.07 49.76
C MET A 1 -110.22 -29.40 49.93
N THR A 2 -109.55 -28.94 49.00
CA THR A 2 -109.68 -28.49 47.65
C THR A 2 -108.40 -28.53 46.93
N GLU A 3 -108.41 -29.08 45.69
CA GLU A 3 -107.38 -28.86 44.72
C GLU A 3 -107.27 -27.38 44.36
N THR A 4 -106.12 -26.89 44.15
CA THR A 4 -105.82 -25.98 43.03
C THR A 4 -104.35 -25.53 43.03
N GLY A 5 -103.73 -25.62 41.87
CA GLY A 5 -102.65 -24.71 41.57
C GLY A 5 -101.38 -25.25 40.91
N SER A 6 -101.45 -26.30 40.06
CA SER A 6 -100.23 -26.81 39.40
C SER A 6 -100.00 -26.32 37.95
N GLY A 7 -100.90 -25.48 37.39
CA GLY A 7 -100.84 -25.04 35.99
C GLY A 7 -99.94 -23.84 35.70
N GLY A 8 -99.77 -22.94 36.68
CA GLY A 8 -99.03 -21.68 36.52
C GLY A 8 -97.53 -21.88 36.54
N PHE A 9 -97.07 -22.79 37.40
CA PHE A 9 -95.59 -23.01 37.56
C PHE A 9 -94.95 -23.71 36.35
N ARG A 10 -95.67 -24.64 35.69
CA ARG A 10 -95.23 -25.31 34.48
C ARG A 10 -95.14 -24.36 33.28
N ARG A 11 -96.05 -23.40 33.13
CA ARG A 11 -96.04 -22.39 32.07
C ARG A 11 -94.88 -21.38 32.26
N ALA A 12 -94.60 -20.95 33.49
CA ALA A 12 -93.48 -20.07 33.81
C ALA A 12 -92.14 -20.76 33.60
N ALA A 13 -92.04 -22.05 33.98
CA ALA A 13 -90.77 -22.82 33.75
C ALA A 13 -90.53 -23.03 32.25
N ILE A 14 -91.51 -23.26 31.42
CA ILE A 14 -91.37 -23.39 29.97
C ILE A 14 -90.96 -22.04 29.34
N LEU A 15 -91.54 -20.92 29.79
CA LEU A 15 -91.09 -19.61 29.28
C LEU A 15 -89.64 -19.25 29.65
N VAL A 16 -89.23 -19.60 30.86
CA VAL A 16 -87.85 -19.42 31.28
C VAL A 16 -86.85 -20.30 30.43
N LEU A 17 -87.27 -21.57 30.19
CA LEU A 17 -86.47 -22.48 29.35
C LEU A 17 -86.36 -22.00 27.90
N VAL A 18 -87.48 -21.47 27.34
CA VAL A 18 -87.45 -20.87 25.99
C VAL A 18 -86.60 -19.61 25.95
N LEU A 19 -86.69 -18.76 27.00
CA LEU A 19 -85.81 -17.57 27.08
C LEU A 19 -84.37 -17.92 27.18
N VAL A 20 -83.98 -18.91 27.99
CA VAL A 20 -82.61 -19.41 28.10
C VAL A 20 -82.13 -20.02 26.78
N ALA A 21 -82.97 -20.76 26.07
CA ALA A 21 -82.62 -21.32 24.75
C ALA A 21 -82.42 -20.22 23.72
N ILE A 22 -83.26 -19.15 23.73
CA ILE A 22 -83.07 -18.00 22.84
C ILE A 22 -81.75 -17.27 23.14
N ILE A 23 -81.48 -17.03 24.43
CA ILE A 23 -80.20 -16.41 24.84
C ILE A 23 -79.01 -17.28 24.41
N ALA A 24 -79.10 -18.61 24.61
CA ALA A 24 -78.05 -19.54 24.16
C ALA A 24 -77.85 -19.50 22.65
N VAL A 25 -78.94 -19.46 21.85
CA VAL A 25 -78.79 -19.34 20.38
C VAL A 25 -78.24 -17.99 20.00
N VAL A 26 -78.63 -16.87 20.63
CA VAL A 26 -78.04 -15.55 20.37
C VAL A 26 -76.56 -15.54 20.72
N VAL A 27 -76.18 -16.11 21.85
CA VAL A 27 -74.70 -16.21 22.22
C VAL A 27 -73.94 -17.10 21.25
N ILE A 28 -74.48 -18.21 20.78
CA ILE A 28 -73.85 -19.09 19.80
C ILE A 28 -73.75 -18.37 18.47
N VAL A 29 -74.76 -17.66 18.00
CA VAL A 29 -74.71 -16.88 16.76
C VAL A 29 -73.68 -15.74 16.86
N TRP A 30 -73.70 -15.02 17.98
CA TRP A 30 -72.71 -13.94 18.22
C TRP A 30 -71.29 -14.46 18.25
N ARG A 31 -71.08 -15.58 18.96
CA ARG A 31 -69.73 -16.24 18.98
C ARG A 31 -69.33 -16.79 17.62
N HIS A 32 -70.27 -17.28 16.81
CA HIS A 32 -69.99 -17.72 15.45
C HIS A 32 -69.61 -16.55 14.50
N MET A 33 -70.28 -15.40 14.65
CA MET A 33 -69.97 -14.18 13.90
C MET A 33 -68.64 -13.62 14.33
N ASP A 34 -68.25 -13.61 15.59
CA ASP A 34 -67.02 -13.12 16.12
C ASP A 34 -65.83 -14.03 15.65
N LEU A 35 -65.97 -15.34 15.66
CA LEU A 35 -65.02 -16.30 15.14
C LEU A 35 -64.89 -16.25 13.62
N SER A 36 -65.94 -15.87 12.88
CA SER A 36 -65.85 -15.72 11.42
C SER A 36 -65.16 -14.43 11.04
N SER A 37 -65.33 -13.32 11.77
CA SER A 37 -64.60 -12.07 11.56
C SER A 37 -63.13 -12.23 11.90
N GLN A 38 -62.77 -12.88 13.01
CA GLN A 38 -61.38 -13.17 13.36
C GLN A 38 -60.70 -14.07 12.34
N ARG A 39 -61.38 -15.05 11.75
CA ARG A 39 -60.85 -15.89 10.68
C ARG A 39 -60.68 -15.12 9.37
N SER A 40 -61.57 -14.20 9.03
CA SER A 40 -61.42 -13.34 7.85
C SER A 40 -60.26 -12.37 8.02
N ASP A 41 -60.13 -11.77 9.22
CA ASP A 41 -59.02 -10.86 9.54
C ASP A 41 -57.66 -11.57 9.54
N LEU A 42 -57.57 -12.79 10.07
CA LEU A 42 -56.40 -13.65 10.01
C LEU A 42 -56.09 -14.10 8.57
N ALA A 43 -57.09 -14.45 7.80
CA ALA A 43 -56.92 -14.84 6.38
C ALA A 43 -56.48 -13.65 5.55
N ASP A 44 -56.99 -12.46 5.77
CA ASP A 44 -56.59 -11.21 5.13
C ASP A 44 -55.16 -10.80 5.54
N ALA A 45 -54.78 -10.92 6.81
CA ALA A 45 -53.45 -10.68 7.29
C ALA A 45 -52.45 -11.68 6.69
N THR A 46 -52.82 -12.97 6.59
CA THR A 46 -51.99 -14.01 5.98
C THR A 46 -51.85 -13.83 4.47
N SER A 47 -52.93 -13.35 3.80
CA SER A 47 -52.91 -13.12 2.34
C SER A 47 -52.02 -11.95 1.92
N LYS A 48 -51.81 -10.95 2.80
CA LYS A 48 -50.99 -9.77 2.57
C LYS A 48 -49.51 -10.01 2.88
N GLY A 49 -49.17 -11.14 3.48
CA GLY A 49 -47.80 -11.51 3.86
C GLY A 49 -47.29 -10.74 5.08
N PRO A 50 -46.11 -11.12 5.60
CA PRO A 50 -45.49 -10.46 6.75
C PRO A 50 -45.04 -9.03 6.42
N THR A 51 -45.08 -8.15 7.42
CA THR A 51 -44.53 -6.80 7.32
C THR A 51 -43.02 -6.85 7.45
N VAL A 52 -42.32 -6.34 6.45
CA VAL A 52 -40.85 -6.27 6.42
C VAL A 52 -40.38 -4.83 6.37
N GLN A 53 -39.30 -4.53 7.05
CA GLN A 53 -38.65 -3.24 6.92
C GLN A 53 -37.86 -3.20 5.61
N VAL A 54 -37.99 -2.11 4.86
CA VAL A 54 -37.28 -1.94 3.59
C VAL A 54 -36.30 -0.78 3.69
N VAL A 55 -35.05 -1.05 3.32
CA VAL A 55 -33.97 -0.06 3.23
C VAL A 55 -33.43 -0.09 1.79
N LYS A 56 -33.03 1.06 1.26
CA LYS A 56 -32.38 1.11 -0.03
C LYS A 56 -30.91 0.70 0.12
N ALA A 57 -30.44 -0.20 -0.74
CA ALA A 57 -29.04 -0.50 -0.85
C ALA A 57 -28.27 0.76 -1.26
N ASN A 58 -27.25 1.12 -0.50
CA ASN A 58 -26.46 2.30 -0.78
C ASN A 58 -25.29 1.96 -1.72
N ALA A 59 -24.91 2.91 -2.59
CA ALA A 59 -23.62 2.80 -3.21
C ALA A 59 -22.54 2.91 -2.12
N ALA A 60 -21.56 2.07 -2.13
CA ALA A 60 -20.35 2.33 -1.37
C ALA A 60 -19.75 3.62 -1.95
N ALA A 61 -20.17 4.75 -1.41
CA ALA A 61 -19.59 6.04 -1.74
C ALA A 61 -18.45 6.25 -0.76
N GLY A 62 -17.23 6.16 -1.22
CA GLY A 62 -16.13 6.50 -0.36
C GLY A 62 -14.79 6.02 -0.86
N LEU A 63 -13.79 6.57 -0.25
CA LEU A 63 -12.41 6.10 -0.32
C LEU A 63 -12.24 5.06 0.80
N GLN A 64 -11.74 3.90 0.46
CA GLN A 64 -11.29 2.93 1.44
C GLN A 64 -9.85 3.28 1.83
N ASN A 65 -9.58 3.30 3.12
CA ASN A 65 -8.23 3.46 3.63
C ASN A 65 -7.53 2.10 3.62
N VAL A 66 -6.51 1.97 2.78
CA VAL A 66 -5.65 0.80 2.74
C VAL A 66 -4.33 1.15 3.38
N THR A 67 -4.04 0.56 4.52
CA THR A 67 -2.77 0.77 5.23
C THR A 67 -1.83 -0.40 4.97
N VAL A 68 -0.65 -0.09 4.46
CA VAL A 68 0.42 -1.06 4.17
C VAL A 68 1.68 -0.69 4.92
N LEU A 69 2.47 -1.68 5.28
CA LEU A 69 3.81 -1.47 5.84
C LEU A 69 4.77 -1.08 4.73
N ALA A 70 5.51 0.00 4.93
CA ALA A 70 6.48 0.54 3.99
C ALA A 70 7.89 0.51 4.60
N SER A 71 8.89 0.24 3.76
CA SER A 71 10.30 0.33 4.12
C SER A 71 10.82 1.73 3.82
N VAL A 72 11.52 2.31 4.76
CA VAL A 72 12.10 3.66 4.64
C VAL A 72 13.57 3.52 4.31
N THR A 73 14.00 4.01 3.15
CA THR A 73 15.39 3.99 2.70
C THR A 73 15.89 5.40 2.42
N PRO A 74 17.18 5.70 2.63
CA PRO A 74 17.77 6.95 2.18
C PRO A 74 17.62 7.10 0.66
N TYR A 75 17.44 8.33 0.20
CA TYR A 75 17.32 8.58 -1.24
C TYR A 75 18.59 8.21 -2.00
N SER A 76 19.73 8.48 -1.41
CA SER A 76 21.04 8.10 -1.91
C SER A 76 21.87 7.47 -0.80
N GLN A 77 22.44 6.31 -1.08
CA GLN A 77 23.37 5.64 -0.19
C GLN A 77 24.53 5.07 -1.02
N ALA A 78 25.75 5.30 -0.60
CA ALA A 78 26.94 4.78 -1.26
C ALA A 78 27.88 4.16 -0.24
N THR A 79 28.20 2.89 -0.46
CA THR A 79 29.30 2.22 0.23
C THR A 79 30.56 2.38 -0.60
N LEU A 80 31.54 3.06 -0.03
CA LEU A 80 32.78 3.44 -0.71
C LEU A 80 33.85 2.39 -0.49
N TYR A 81 34.49 2.01 -1.58
CA TYR A 81 35.57 1.02 -1.65
C TYR A 81 36.82 1.68 -2.19
N ALA A 82 37.97 1.11 -1.84
CA ALA A 82 39.22 1.49 -2.44
C ALA A 82 39.27 1.10 -3.92
N LYS A 83 39.72 2.01 -4.78
CA LYS A 83 39.99 1.75 -6.21
C LYS A 83 41.45 1.43 -6.53
N VAL A 84 42.31 1.57 -5.54
CA VAL A 84 43.71 1.19 -5.56
C VAL A 84 44.04 0.37 -4.32
N SER A 85 45.04 -0.52 -4.44
CA SER A 85 45.50 -1.30 -3.29
C SER A 85 46.56 -0.52 -2.54
N GLY A 86 46.54 -0.58 -1.22
CA GLY A 86 47.46 0.14 -0.35
C GLY A 86 47.01 0.12 1.11
N TYR A 87 47.71 0.87 1.94
CA TYR A 87 47.33 1.02 3.34
C TYR A 87 46.56 2.31 3.56
N LEU A 88 45.50 2.25 4.41
CA LEU A 88 44.80 3.44 4.85
C LEU A 88 45.68 4.25 5.78
N SER A 89 46.28 5.33 5.26
CA SER A 89 47.13 6.20 6.05
C SER A 89 46.33 7.02 7.05
N LYS A 90 45.19 7.57 6.63
CA LYS A 90 44.32 8.38 7.46
C LYS A 90 42.86 8.14 7.10
N VAL A 91 42.01 8.08 8.12
CA VAL A 91 40.55 8.18 7.99
C VAL A 91 40.16 9.45 8.74
N LEU A 92 39.53 10.40 8.02
CA LEU A 92 39.26 11.77 8.49
C LEU A 92 37.85 11.96 9.01
N VAL A 93 37.03 10.91 8.96
CA VAL A 93 35.61 10.93 9.36
C VAL A 93 35.29 9.71 10.20
N ASP A 94 34.25 9.82 11.03
CA ASP A 94 33.72 8.72 11.80
C ASP A 94 32.19 8.63 11.63
N LYS A 95 31.59 7.57 12.19
CA LYS A 95 30.13 7.36 12.18
C LYS A 95 29.42 8.56 12.81
N GLY A 96 28.40 9.08 12.11
CA GLY A 96 27.65 10.24 12.58
C GLY A 96 28.12 11.57 11.97
N ASP A 97 29.31 11.63 11.36
CA ASP A 97 29.84 12.87 10.77
C ASP A 97 29.07 13.25 9.50
N HIS A 98 28.77 14.55 9.37
CA HIS A 98 28.21 15.11 8.16
C HIS A 98 29.32 15.48 7.18
N VAL A 99 29.15 15.08 5.93
CA VAL A 99 30.12 15.28 4.86
C VAL A 99 29.48 15.98 3.66
N LYS A 100 30.30 16.72 2.92
CA LYS A 100 29.90 17.40 1.68
C LYS A 100 30.44 16.67 0.47
N ALA A 101 29.75 16.78 -0.67
CA ALA A 101 30.24 16.28 -1.94
C ALA A 101 31.67 16.76 -2.20
N GLY A 102 32.56 15.84 -2.61
CA GLY A 102 33.99 16.12 -2.83
C GLY A 102 34.83 16.22 -1.56
N GLN A 103 34.28 16.14 -0.35
CA GLN A 103 35.03 16.12 0.88
C GLN A 103 35.90 14.88 0.99
N LEU A 104 37.17 15.05 1.42
CA LEU A 104 38.08 13.97 1.64
C LEU A 104 37.73 13.19 2.89
N LEU A 105 37.52 11.88 2.74
CA LEU A 105 37.12 10.97 3.81
C LEU A 105 38.28 10.13 4.33
N ALA A 106 39.11 9.64 3.43
CA ALA A 106 40.28 8.82 3.76
C ALA A 106 41.39 9.00 2.75
N ILE A 107 42.61 8.68 3.17
CA ILE A 107 43.83 8.67 2.33
C ILE A 107 44.39 7.25 2.34
N ILE A 108 44.62 6.74 1.11
CA ILE A 108 45.28 5.46 0.87
C ILE A 108 46.71 5.77 0.43
N GLU A 109 47.68 5.11 0.99
CA GLU A 109 49.06 5.15 0.56
C GLU A 109 49.36 3.89 -0.25
N SER A 110 49.74 4.08 -1.53
CA SER A 110 50.07 3.02 -2.47
C SER A 110 51.45 3.30 -3.07
N GLU A 111 52.46 2.66 -2.52
CA GLU A 111 53.85 2.82 -3.03
C GLU A 111 53.96 2.42 -4.51
N GLU A 112 53.18 1.42 -4.94
CA GLU A 112 53.15 0.98 -6.32
C GLU A 112 52.61 2.05 -7.27
N THR A 113 51.44 2.64 -6.92
CA THR A 113 50.81 3.71 -7.71
C THR A 113 51.69 4.94 -7.76
N ASP A 114 52.31 5.29 -6.64
CA ASP A 114 53.26 6.41 -6.56
C ASP A 114 54.52 6.19 -7.45
N ALA A 115 55.07 4.99 -7.42
CA ALA A 115 56.23 4.64 -8.28
C ALA A 115 55.87 4.66 -9.77
N GLN A 116 54.70 4.14 -10.17
CA GLN A 116 54.22 4.17 -11.54
C GLN A 116 54.03 5.61 -12.04
N TYR A 117 53.34 6.46 -11.26
CA TYR A 117 53.13 7.87 -11.59
C TYR A 117 54.47 8.62 -11.75
N ASN A 118 55.41 8.41 -10.83
CA ASN A 118 56.72 9.07 -10.88
C ASN A 118 57.54 8.61 -12.07
N SER A 119 57.47 7.33 -12.45
CA SER A 119 58.13 6.78 -13.63
C SER A 119 57.58 7.39 -14.92
N ALA A 120 56.23 7.40 -15.07
CA ALA A 120 55.55 8.01 -16.23
C ALA A 120 55.86 9.51 -16.36
N LYS A 121 55.93 10.20 -15.21
CA LYS A 121 56.32 11.63 -15.18
C LYS A 121 57.75 11.84 -15.69
N ALA A 122 58.68 11.00 -15.27
CA ALA A 122 60.08 11.10 -15.73
C ALA A 122 60.20 10.81 -17.22
N ASP A 123 59.47 9.81 -17.73
CA ASP A 123 59.46 9.48 -19.16
C ASP A 123 58.89 10.63 -20.00
N LEU A 124 57.74 11.21 -19.59
CA LEU A 124 57.17 12.36 -20.28
C LEU A 124 58.17 13.53 -20.36
N ILE A 125 58.85 13.86 -19.26
CA ILE A 125 59.85 14.93 -19.23
C ILE A 125 60.96 14.65 -20.24
N ASN A 126 61.44 13.40 -20.33
CA ASN A 126 62.47 12.99 -21.28
C ASN A 126 61.97 13.12 -22.73
N LYS A 127 60.79 12.57 -23.05
CA LYS A 127 60.20 12.62 -24.39
C LYS A 127 59.91 14.05 -24.86
N GLN A 128 59.45 14.90 -23.97
CA GLN A 128 59.22 16.31 -24.25
C GLN A 128 60.53 17.04 -24.61
N ARG A 129 61.62 16.78 -23.87
CA ARG A 129 62.94 17.36 -24.20
C ARG A 129 63.44 16.91 -25.56
N ILE A 130 63.25 15.64 -25.93
CA ILE A 130 63.60 15.08 -27.23
C ILE A 130 62.79 15.77 -28.33
N ALA A 131 61.47 15.84 -28.17
CA ALA A 131 60.57 16.50 -29.13
C ALA A 131 60.95 17.97 -29.35
N GLN A 132 61.19 18.73 -28.27
CA GLN A 132 61.62 20.12 -28.34
C GLN A 132 62.97 20.28 -29.10
N ARG A 133 63.90 19.39 -28.83
CA ARG A 133 65.20 19.39 -29.54
C ARG A 133 64.99 19.09 -31.01
N TYR A 134 64.18 18.12 -31.37
CA TYR A 134 63.92 17.75 -32.75
C TYR A 134 63.17 18.83 -33.51
N ASP A 135 62.23 19.54 -32.88
CA ASP A 135 61.61 20.68 -33.46
C ASP A 135 62.56 21.82 -33.75
N GLN A 136 63.51 22.09 -32.86
CA GLN A 136 64.59 23.05 -33.13
C GLN A 136 65.52 22.66 -34.31
N LEU A 137 65.88 21.38 -34.39
CA LEU A 137 66.68 20.85 -35.49
C LEU A 137 65.95 20.87 -36.84
N LEU A 138 64.63 20.59 -36.82
CA LEU A 138 63.81 20.69 -38.01
C LEU A 138 63.68 22.12 -38.53
N ARG A 139 63.55 23.12 -37.66
CA ARG A 139 63.59 24.54 -38.05
C ARG A 139 64.92 24.96 -38.67
N GLN A 140 66.02 24.28 -38.35
CA GLN A 140 67.31 24.47 -38.90
C GLN A 140 67.60 23.61 -40.16
N ASN A 141 66.55 22.87 -40.66
CA ASN A 141 66.68 21.88 -41.74
C ASN A 141 67.74 20.80 -41.49
N ALA A 142 68.04 20.49 -40.23
CA ALA A 142 69.08 19.52 -39.85
C ALA A 142 68.57 18.08 -39.72
N ILE A 143 67.24 17.87 -39.73
CA ILE A 143 66.59 16.55 -39.67
C ILE A 143 65.39 16.47 -40.59
N ALA A 144 64.95 15.25 -40.93
CA ALA A 144 63.72 15.02 -41.68
C ALA A 144 62.44 15.31 -40.79
N ALA A 145 61.38 15.86 -41.39
CA ALA A 145 60.10 16.14 -40.70
C ALA A 145 59.58 14.89 -40.00
N GLN A 146 59.71 13.72 -40.64
CA GLN A 146 59.22 12.45 -40.05
C GLN A 146 59.88 12.15 -38.67
N GLN A 147 61.16 12.55 -38.45
CA GLN A 147 61.79 12.33 -37.15
C GLN A 147 61.21 13.26 -36.05
N ALA A 148 60.92 14.48 -36.40
CA ALA A 148 60.27 15.43 -35.47
C ALA A 148 58.84 15.00 -35.14
N ASP A 149 58.08 14.58 -36.17
CA ASP A 149 56.72 14.09 -36.01
C ASP A 149 56.66 12.85 -35.09
N GLN A 150 57.63 11.93 -35.26
CA GLN A 150 57.75 10.75 -34.41
C GLN A 150 58.06 11.12 -32.95
N ALA A 151 59.00 12.04 -32.73
CA ALA A 151 59.34 12.49 -31.38
C ALA A 151 58.19 13.21 -30.69
N ASP A 152 57.39 13.98 -31.44
CA ASP A 152 56.17 14.61 -30.93
C ASP A 152 55.09 13.57 -30.62
N ALA A 153 54.91 12.56 -31.47
CA ALA A 153 53.99 11.45 -31.21
C ALA A 153 54.37 10.70 -29.92
N ASP A 154 55.69 10.41 -29.73
CA ASP A 154 56.18 9.75 -28.53
C ASP A 154 55.90 10.57 -27.25
N ALA A 155 56.09 11.90 -27.31
CA ALA A 155 55.80 12.79 -26.20
C ALA A 155 54.26 12.83 -25.85
N ARG A 156 53.39 12.76 -26.87
CA ARG A 156 51.95 12.67 -26.67
C ARG A 156 51.54 11.35 -26.04
N ILE A 157 52.16 10.24 -26.45
CA ILE A 157 51.93 8.91 -25.84
C ILE A 157 52.35 8.93 -24.36
N ALA A 158 53.55 9.43 -24.06
CA ALA A 158 54.05 9.52 -22.69
C ALA A 158 53.15 10.42 -21.81
N LYS A 159 52.58 11.48 -22.39
CA LYS A 159 51.61 12.32 -21.70
C LYS A 159 50.31 11.55 -21.36
N ALA A 160 49.79 10.80 -22.31
CA ALA A 160 48.60 10.00 -22.08
C ALA A 160 48.80 8.94 -20.98
N THR A 161 49.99 8.33 -20.93
CA THR A 161 50.39 7.40 -19.86
C THR A 161 50.42 8.09 -18.50
N LEU A 162 51.04 9.27 -18.42
CA LEU A 162 51.05 10.05 -17.16
C LEU A 162 49.64 10.45 -16.71
N ASP A 163 48.79 10.88 -17.63
CA ASP A 163 47.41 11.25 -17.33
C ASP A 163 46.60 10.03 -16.79
N GLN A 164 46.86 8.83 -17.34
CA GLN A 164 46.31 7.56 -16.85
C GLN A 164 46.76 7.26 -15.42
N ASP A 165 48.08 7.29 -15.18
CA ASP A 165 48.65 7.00 -13.85
C ASP A 165 48.26 8.09 -12.82
N GLY A 166 48.12 9.33 -13.28
CA GLY A 166 47.58 10.44 -12.48
C GLY A 166 46.13 10.22 -12.04
N THR A 167 45.34 9.60 -12.90
CA THR A 167 43.99 9.20 -12.55
C THR A 167 43.98 8.10 -11.49
N LEU A 168 44.82 7.07 -11.64
CA LEU A 168 45.00 6.03 -10.63
C LEU A 168 45.44 6.62 -9.28
N LYS A 169 46.44 7.52 -9.30
CA LYS A 169 46.91 8.22 -8.10
C LYS A 169 45.80 9.06 -7.43
N SER A 170 44.90 9.66 -8.22
CA SER A 170 43.78 10.40 -7.66
C SER A 170 42.85 9.53 -6.80
N TYR A 171 42.78 8.23 -7.07
CA TYR A 171 41.97 7.26 -6.31
C TYR A 171 42.56 6.91 -4.94
N GLU A 172 43.76 7.33 -4.61
CA GLU A 172 44.31 7.28 -3.24
C GLU A 172 43.54 8.18 -2.29
N ARG A 173 42.78 9.14 -2.83
CA ARG A 173 41.92 10.06 -2.07
C ARG A 173 40.49 9.58 -2.16
N LEU A 174 39.97 9.02 -1.07
CA LEU A 174 38.60 8.62 -1.00
C LEU A 174 37.73 9.86 -0.65
N ILE A 175 36.85 10.23 -1.57
CA ILE A 175 36.00 11.44 -1.43
C ILE A 175 34.53 11.07 -1.37
N ALA A 176 33.71 11.92 -0.72
CA ALA A 176 32.26 11.77 -0.66
C ALA A 176 31.63 12.06 -2.03
N PRO A 177 30.75 11.19 -2.55
CA PRO A 177 30.11 11.39 -3.85
C PRO A 177 28.97 12.43 -3.81
N PHE A 178 28.38 12.66 -2.64
CA PHE A 178 27.26 13.58 -2.41
C PHE A 178 27.26 14.07 -0.94
N ASP A 179 26.46 15.06 -0.65
CA ASP A 179 26.24 15.56 0.72
C ASP A 179 25.45 14.52 1.52
N GLY A 180 25.89 14.22 2.74
CA GLY A 180 25.23 13.23 3.57
C GLY A 180 25.87 13.03 4.92
N GLN A 181 25.54 11.92 5.56
CA GLN A 181 26.10 11.48 6.83
C GLN A 181 26.82 10.15 6.69
N VAL A 182 27.94 9.99 7.38
CA VAL A 182 28.64 8.71 7.48
C VAL A 182 27.85 7.77 8.39
N THR A 183 27.29 6.70 7.83
CA THR A 183 26.48 5.75 8.59
C THR A 183 27.28 4.56 9.10
N ALA A 184 28.35 4.20 8.40
CA ALA A 184 29.23 3.11 8.81
C ALA A 184 30.67 3.39 8.41
N ARG A 185 31.61 2.95 9.25
CA ARG A 185 33.05 2.90 8.99
C ARG A 185 33.50 1.47 9.22
N PHE A 186 34.14 0.88 8.21
CA PHE A 186 34.52 -0.55 8.19
C PHE A 186 36.02 -0.74 8.31
N ALA A 187 36.82 0.29 8.05
CA ALA A 187 38.28 0.20 8.06
C ALA A 187 38.92 1.31 8.91
N ASP A 188 39.97 0.96 9.60
CA ASP A 188 40.74 1.84 10.47
C ASP A 188 42.07 2.26 9.80
N PRO A 189 42.70 3.36 10.24
CA PRO A 189 44.03 3.70 9.83
C PRO A 189 45.01 2.52 10.04
N GLY A 190 45.84 2.25 9.07
CA GLY A 190 46.74 1.10 9.02
C GLY A 190 46.17 -0.18 8.38
N ALA A 191 44.87 -0.21 8.10
CA ALA A 191 44.27 -1.36 7.41
C ALA A 191 44.73 -1.44 5.96
N LEU A 192 45.04 -2.67 5.49
CA LEU A 192 45.28 -2.95 4.09
C LEU A 192 43.97 -2.98 3.33
N VAL A 193 43.85 -2.16 2.30
CA VAL A 193 42.68 -2.16 1.39
C VAL A 193 43.12 -2.66 0.00
N GLN A 194 42.21 -3.37 -0.66
CA GLN A 194 42.44 -3.93 -1.98
C GLN A 194 41.53 -3.28 -3.02
N ASN A 195 42.04 -3.23 -4.27
CA ASN A 195 41.31 -2.68 -5.39
C ASN A 195 40.00 -3.48 -5.64
N ALA A 196 38.86 -2.83 -5.48
CA ALA A 196 37.52 -3.44 -5.66
C ALA A 196 37.22 -3.78 -7.12
N THR A 197 37.90 -3.20 -8.10
CA THR A 197 37.65 -3.47 -9.52
C THR A 197 38.30 -4.77 -10.00
N THR A 198 39.33 -5.23 -9.32
CA THR A 198 40.07 -6.46 -9.67
C THR A 198 39.71 -7.65 -8.78
N SER A 199 39.17 -7.43 -7.58
CA SER A 199 38.84 -8.49 -6.63
C SER A 199 37.55 -8.17 -5.87
N GLN A 200 36.41 -8.51 -6.45
CA GLN A 200 35.11 -8.29 -5.81
C GLN A 200 34.94 -9.07 -4.49
N THR A 201 35.60 -10.20 -4.36
CA THR A 201 35.48 -11.08 -3.17
C THR A 201 36.35 -10.63 -2.00
N ALA A 202 37.46 -9.93 -2.28
CA ALA A 202 38.45 -9.49 -1.28
C ALA A 202 38.35 -8.00 -0.93
N ALA A 203 37.60 -7.22 -1.71
CA ALA A 203 37.43 -5.79 -1.47
C ALA A 203 36.62 -5.54 -0.22
N GLN A 204 37.22 -4.89 0.77
CA GLN A 204 36.50 -4.44 1.97
C GLN A 204 35.99 -3.02 1.77
N PRO A 205 34.75 -2.72 2.22
CA PRO A 205 34.26 -1.36 2.24
C PRO A 205 35.08 -0.51 3.23
N VAL A 206 35.21 0.77 2.95
CA VAL A 206 35.89 1.72 3.84
C VAL A 206 34.87 2.48 4.69
N VAL A 207 33.93 3.16 4.05
CA VAL A 207 32.87 3.93 4.70
C VAL A 207 31.57 3.85 3.90
N THR A 208 30.43 3.99 4.56
CA THR A 208 29.13 4.22 3.92
C THR A 208 28.67 5.63 4.19
N VAL A 209 28.28 6.34 3.15
CA VAL A 209 27.67 7.68 3.21
C VAL A 209 26.22 7.58 2.76
N SER A 210 25.32 8.23 3.48
CA SER A 210 23.88 8.20 3.26
C SER A 210 23.32 9.61 3.27
N ASP A 211 22.47 9.94 2.30
CA ASP A 211 21.68 11.17 2.31
C ASP A 211 20.34 10.90 3.00
N ASP A 212 20.19 11.37 4.23
CA ASP A 212 18.99 11.26 5.07
C ASP A 212 18.08 12.50 5.02
N THR A 213 18.48 13.52 4.26
CA THR A 213 17.67 14.73 4.06
C THR A 213 16.47 14.46 3.15
N ARG A 214 16.55 13.39 2.40
CA ARG A 214 15.51 12.88 1.53
C ARG A 214 15.40 11.39 1.69
N LEU A 215 14.17 10.89 1.81
CA LEU A 215 13.90 9.47 2.01
C LEU A 215 13.05 8.92 0.86
N ARG A 216 13.21 7.65 0.61
CA ARG A 216 12.40 6.85 -0.28
C ARG A 216 11.61 5.88 0.57
N ILE A 217 10.28 5.91 0.43
CA ILE A 217 9.35 5.07 1.20
C ILE A 217 8.71 4.10 0.21
N ASP A 218 9.11 2.85 0.32
CA ASP A 218 8.72 1.78 -0.59
C ASP A 218 7.67 0.90 0.07
N ALA A 219 6.47 0.85 -0.51
CA ALA A 219 5.35 0.03 -0.07
C ALA A 219 4.93 -0.97 -1.15
N TYR A 220 4.46 -2.13 -0.71
CA TYR A 220 3.97 -3.18 -1.60
C TYR A 220 2.46 -3.30 -1.47
N VAL A 221 1.75 -2.90 -2.52
CA VAL A 221 0.29 -2.85 -2.58
C VAL A 221 -0.24 -4.11 -3.24
N GLN A 222 -1.27 -4.72 -2.67
CA GLN A 222 -1.86 -5.96 -3.17
C GLN A 222 -2.57 -5.78 -4.52
N GLN A 223 -2.75 -6.87 -5.26
CA GLN A 223 -3.29 -6.91 -6.62
C GLN A 223 -4.68 -6.29 -6.73
N ASP A 224 -5.53 -6.42 -5.73
CA ASP A 224 -6.90 -5.89 -5.70
C ASP A 224 -6.95 -4.36 -5.56
N VAL A 225 -5.93 -3.78 -4.93
CA VAL A 225 -5.78 -2.34 -4.70
C VAL A 225 -4.96 -1.68 -5.81
N ALA A 226 -3.98 -2.39 -6.36
CA ALA A 226 -3.02 -1.88 -7.34
C ALA A 226 -3.62 -1.12 -8.53
N PRO A 227 -4.77 -1.53 -9.15
CA PRO A 227 -5.37 -0.81 -10.27
C PRO A 227 -5.87 0.60 -9.94
N PHE A 228 -6.04 0.91 -8.66
CA PHE A 228 -6.59 2.18 -8.19
C PHE A 228 -5.52 3.13 -7.67
N VAL A 229 -4.25 2.73 -7.69
CA VAL A 229 -3.13 3.52 -7.18
C VAL A 229 -2.31 4.08 -8.32
N HIS A 230 -2.18 5.42 -8.37
CA HIS A 230 -1.51 6.14 -9.45
C HIS A 230 -0.46 7.11 -8.92
N GLU A 231 0.46 7.50 -9.79
CA GLU A 231 1.37 8.60 -9.49
C GLU A 231 0.60 9.90 -9.24
N GLY A 232 0.98 10.61 -8.18
CA GLY A 232 0.34 11.84 -7.76
C GLY A 232 -0.76 11.68 -6.72
N ASP A 233 -1.24 10.44 -6.45
CA ASP A 233 -2.21 10.19 -5.39
C ASP A 233 -1.61 10.52 -4.02
N GLU A 234 -2.47 10.95 -3.11
CA GLU A 234 -2.07 11.27 -1.75
C GLU A 234 -1.91 10.01 -0.90
N ALA A 235 -0.81 9.94 -0.18
CA ALA A 235 -0.52 8.90 0.79
C ALA A 235 -0.22 9.52 2.15
N GLN A 236 -0.84 9.03 3.20
CA GLN A 236 -0.51 9.40 4.56
C GLN A 236 0.59 8.48 5.08
N ILE A 237 1.70 9.06 5.50
CA ILE A 237 2.84 8.35 6.06
C ILE A 237 2.87 8.56 7.56
N VAL A 238 2.94 7.47 8.31
CA VAL A 238 2.99 7.45 9.78
C VAL A 238 4.22 6.66 10.20
N ASP A 239 5.01 7.22 11.10
CA ASP A 239 6.14 6.51 11.68
C ASP A 239 5.65 5.28 12.47
N ALA A 240 6.15 4.09 12.14
CA ALA A 240 5.75 2.86 12.83
C ALA A 240 6.16 2.83 14.31
N ALA A 241 7.24 3.56 14.67
CA ALA A 241 7.71 3.68 16.04
C ALA A 241 6.98 4.77 16.83
N ASN A 242 6.42 5.79 16.15
CA ASN A 242 5.72 6.92 16.78
C ASN A 242 4.47 7.29 15.97
N THR A 243 3.38 6.58 16.19
CA THR A 243 2.11 6.75 15.45
C THR A 243 1.42 8.10 15.69
N GLY A 244 1.89 8.92 16.63
CA GLY A 244 1.38 10.28 16.87
C GLY A 244 1.85 11.30 15.82
N ARG A 245 2.79 10.96 14.95
CA ARG A 245 3.30 11.84 13.88
C ARG A 245 2.96 11.29 12.53
N SER A 246 2.31 12.09 11.71
CA SER A 246 1.96 11.74 10.33
C SER A 246 2.30 12.88 9.37
N VAL A 247 2.62 12.51 8.14
CA VAL A 247 2.88 13.43 7.03
C VAL A 247 2.10 12.95 5.83
N THR A 248 1.44 13.87 5.12
CA THR A 248 0.83 13.58 3.82
C THR A 248 1.84 13.89 2.71
N ALA A 249 2.06 12.92 1.84
CA ALA A 249 2.95 13.04 0.70
C ALA A 249 2.28 12.44 -0.53
N LYS A 250 2.81 12.75 -1.73
CA LYS A 250 2.28 12.20 -2.97
C LYS A 250 3.10 10.99 -3.42
N ILE A 251 2.42 10.02 -3.99
CA ILE A 251 3.06 8.90 -4.66
C ILE A 251 3.90 9.45 -5.80
N THR A 252 5.19 9.16 -5.76
CA THR A 252 6.17 9.65 -6.74
C THR A 252 6.29 8.71 -7.92
N ARG A 253 6.18 7.41 -7.66
CA ARG A 253 6.31 6.36 -8.67
C ARG A 253 5.51 5.13 -8.31
N VAL A 254 5.03 4.45 -9.35
CA VAL A 254 4.47 3.09 -9.25
C VAL A 254 5.19 2.19 -10.24
N SER A 255 5.43 0.93 -9.89
CA SER A 255 6.13 0.00 -10.79
C SER A 255 5.31 -0.35 -12.04
N GLY A 256 3.99 -0.17 -12.01
CA GLY A 256 3.08 -0.53 -13.11
C GLY A 256 3.01 -2.04 -13.40
N GLN A 257 3.65 -2.85 -12.58
CA GLN A 257 3.72 -4.30 -12.72
C GLN A 257 3.64 -4.97 -11.36
N LEU A 258 2.95 -6.11 -11.31
CA LEU A 258 2.93 -6.96 -10.11
C LEU A 258 4.13 -7.90 -10.09
N ASP A 259 4.75 -8.05 -8.94
CA ASP A 259 5.70 -9.14 -8.70
C ASP A 259 4.94 -10.48 -8.78
N PRO A 260 5.34 -11.41 -9.65
CA PRO A 260 4.60 -12.65 -9.85
C PRO A 260 4.61 -13.58 -8.64
N ARG A 261 5.57 -13.43 -7.74
CA ARG A 261 5.72 -14.26 -6.53
C ARG A 261 4.86 -13.76 -5.39
N THR A 262 4.84 -12.44 -5.15
CA THR A 262 4.12 -11.82 -4.03
C THR A 262 2.74 -11.30 -4.41
N ARG A 263 2.48 -11.11 -5.74
CA ARG A 263 1.26 -10.50 -6.29
C ARG A 263 1.03 -9.09 -5.75
N THR A 264 2.13 -8.35 -5.54
CA THR A 264 2.10 -6.97 -5.08
C THR A 264 2.75 -6.03 -6.09
N MET A 265 2.31 -4.77 -6.10
CA MET A 265 2.88 -3.68 -6.89
C MET A 265 3.71 -2.77 -5.98
N LEU A 266 4.93 -2.44 -6.39
CA LEU A 266 5.76 -1.47 -5.68
C LEU A 266 5.24 -0.06 -5.93
N VAL A 267 5.05 0.67 -4.83
CA VAL A 267 4.68 2.10 -4.78
C VAL A 267 5.75 2.84 -4.00
N GLU A 268 6.28 3.91 -4.57
CA GLU A 268 7.34 4.73 -3.98
C GLU A 268 6.82 6.13 -3.68
N VAL A 269 7.12 6.61 -2.49
CA VAL A 269 6.95 8.00 -2.08
C VAL A 269 8.32 8.58 -1.76
N ALA A 270 8.69 9.68 -2.44
CA ALA A 270 9.86 10.46 -2.08
C ALA A 270 9.46 11.54 -1.06
N LEU A 271 10.06 11.50 0.11
CA LEU A 271 9.75 12.39 1.22
C LEU A 271 10.95 13.26 1.57
N ASP A 272 10.77 14.59 1.62
CA ASP A 272 11.75 15.50 2.23
C ASP A 272 11.76 15.29 3.74
N ASN A 273 12.94 15.03 4.31
CA ASN A 273 13.12 14.64 5.71
C ASN A 273 14.00 15.63 6.50
N LYS A 274 13.93 16.91 6.16
CA LYS A 274 14.72 17.96 6.82
C LYS A 274 14.46 18.02 8.33
N ASP A 275 13.24 17.72 8.73
CA ASP A 275 12.82 17.71 10.14
C ASP A 275 13.12 16.38 10.85
N LYS A 276 13.85 15.49 10.21
CA LYS A 276 14.19 14.15 10.72
C LYS A 276 12.94 13.40 11.22
N PHE A 277 11.89 13.46 10.42
CA PHE A 277 10.60 12.81 10.70
C PHE A 277 10.75 11.28 10.79
N LEU A 278 11.50 10.69 9.85
CA LEU A 278 11.79 9.26 9.79
C LEU A 278 13.32 9.04 9.78
N LEU A 279 13.72 7.87 10.24
CA LEU A 279 15.09 7.41 10.10
C LEU A 279 15.22 6.48 8.89
N GLY A 280 16.27 6.66 8.10
CA GLY A 280 16.61 5.69 7.05
C GLY A 280 16.84 4.30 7.64
N GLY A 281 16.24 3.27 7.06
CA GLY A 281 16.27 1.89 7.58
C GLY A 281 15.11 1.54 8.52
N SER A 282 14.22 2.49 8.84
CA SER A 282 13.02 2.23 9.65
C SER A 282 11.85 1.70 8.80
N PHE A 283 10.73 1.42 9.46
CA PHE A 283 9.45 1.16 8.83
C PHE A 283 8.48 2.31 9.07
N ALA A 284 7.57 2.50 8.12
CA ALA A 284 6.46 3.42 8.23
C ALA A 284 5.16 2.73 7.79
N TYR A 285 4.02 3.21 8.28
CA TYR A 285 2.73 2.85 7.72
C TYR A 285 2.37 3.84 6.61
N MET A 286 2.04 3.33 5.44
CA MET A 286 1.53 4.11 4.32
C MET A 286 0.06 3.82 4.17
N THR A 287 -0.79 4.84 4.35
CA THR A 287 -2.23 4.74 4.14
C THR A 287 -2.59 5.40 2.82
N LEU A 288 -3.19 4.61 1.94
CA LEU A 288 -3.67 5.01 0.62
C LEU A 288 -5.19 5.16 0.66
N HIS A 289 -5.71 6.20 0.01
CA HIS A 289 -7.14 6.43 -0.15
C HIS A 289 -7.54 5.95 -1.55
N VAL A 290 -8.07 4.73 -1.63
CA VAL A 290 -8.47 4.15 -2.91
C VAL A 290 -9.97 4.17 -3.07
N PRO A 291 -10.51 4.43 -4.28
CA PRO A 291 -11.94 4.36 -4.49
C PRO A 291 -12.43 2.94 -4.23
N VAL A 292 -13.50 2.84 -3.44
CA VAL A 292 -14.15 1.54 -3.26
C VAL A 292 -14.75 1.17 -4.61
N SER A 293 -14.27 0.09 -5.19
CA SER A 293 -14.90 -0.53 -6.36
C SER A 293 -16.38 -0.69 -6.05
N SER A 294 -17.27 -0.29 -6.96
CA SER A 294 -18.74 -0.21 -6.91
C SER A 294 -19.46 -1.26 -6.03
N ALA A 295 -18.97 -1.50 -4.83
CA ALA A 295 -19.57 -2.37 -3.86
C ALA A 295 -20.89 -1.73 -3.38
N THR A 296 -21.94 -2.49 -3.42
CA THR A 296 -23.22 -2.06 -2.84
C THR A 296 -23.17 -2.34 -1.36
N GLN A 297 -23.45 -1.34 -0.54
CA GLN A 297 -23.51 -1.47 0.91
C GLN A 297 -24.92 -1.77 1.37
N VAL A 298 -25.05 -2.76 2.25
CA VAL A 298 -26.29 -3.18 2.86
C VAL A 298 -26.11 -3.33 4.37
N PRO A 299 -27.13 -3.09 5.20
CA PRO A 299 -27.06 -3.42 6.62
C PRO A 299 -26.83 -4.92 6.84
N VAL A 300 -26.12 -5.30 7.90
CA VAL A 300 -25.88 -6.71 8.23
C VAL A 300 -27.17 -7.50 8.40
N GLY A 301 -28.24 -6.87 8.91
CA GLY A 301 -29.59 -7.48 9.04
C GLY A 301 -30.28 -7.82 7.71
N ALA A 302 -29.74 -7.35 6.57
CA ALA A 302 -30.24 -7.73 5.25
C ALA A 302 -29.55 -9.01 4.72
N LEU A 303 -28.46 -9.47 5.35
CA LEU A 303 -27.70 -10.63 4.90
C LEU A 303 -28.31 -11.92 5.47
N ILE A 304 -28.68 -12.82 4.60
CA ILE A 304 -29.28 -14.11 4.94
C ILE A 304 -28.31 -15.21 4.53
N THR A 305 -27.86 -16.00 5.49
CA THR A 305 -26.98 -17.15 5.25
C THR A 305 -27.81 -18.43 5.20
N ARG A 306 -27.74 -19.17 4.09
CA ARG A 306 -28.38 -20.47 3.92
C ARG A 306 -27.32 -21.49 3.49
N GLY A 307 -26.97 -22.37 4.41
CA GLY A 307 -25.87 -23.31 4.18
C GLY A 307 -24.54 -22.57 3.99
N ASN A 308 -23.93 -22.71 2.83
CA ASN A 308 -22.65 -22.08 2.48
C ASN A 308 -22.81 -20.82 1.62
N ASP A 309 -24.04 -20.45 1.28
CA ASP A 309 -24.36 -19.34 0.38
C ASP A 309 -24.99 -18.17 1.13
N GLN A 310 -24.69 -16.97 0.64
CA GLN A 310 -25.20 -15.72 1.19
C GLN A 310 -26.18 -15.09 0.21
N PHE A 311 -27.30 -14.60 0.74
CA PHE A 311 -28.37 -14.01 -0.03
C PHE A 311 -28.79 -12.67 0.58
N VAL A 312 -29.35 -11.81 -0.26
CA VAL A 312 -30.08 -10.60 0.15
C VAL A 312 -31.46 -10.66 -0.47
N ALA A 313 -32.48 -10.36 0.32
CA ALA A 313 -33.86 -10.33 -0.14
C ALA A 313 -34.19 -8.95 -0.73
N VAL A 314 -34.44 -8.91 -2.01
CA VAL A 314 -34.88 -7.73 -2.75
C VAL A 314 -36.41 -7.72 -2.79
N VAL A 315 -37.01 -6.55 -2.55
CA VAL A 315 -38.45 -6.36 -2.70
C VAL A 315 -38.75 -5.87 -4.10
N GLY A 316 -39.43 -6.72 -4.88
CA GLY A 316 -39.85 -6.38 -6.24
C GLY A 316 -40.98 -5.32 -6.27
N SER A 317 -41.24 -4.73 -7.44
CA SER A 317 -42.33 -3.81 -7.68
C SER A 317 -43.72 -4.48 -7.50
N ASP A 318 -43.75 -5.81 -7.52
CA ASP A 318 -44.94 -6.67 -7.27
C ASP A 318 -45.15 -6.98 -5.78
N SER A 319 -44.38 -6.34 -4.88
CA SER A 319 -44.38 -6.58 -3.43
C SER A 319 -44.03 -8.02 -3.06
N ARG A 320 -43.20 -8.67 -3.87
CA ARG A 320 -42.68 -10.01 -3.61
C ARG A 320 -41.20 -9.97 -3.25
N LEU A 321 -40.77 -10.92 -2.41
CA LEU A 321 -39.36 -11.11 -2.05
C LEU A 321 -38.66 -11.95 -3.14
N HIS A 322 -37.47 -11.49 -3.51
CA HIS A 322 -36.58 -12.23 -4.39
C HIS A 322 -35.20 -12.38 -3.71
N TYR A 323 -34.81 -13.62 -3.43
CA TYR A 323 -33.49 -13.92 -2.85
C TYR A 323 -32.43 -13.91 -3.91
N ILE A 324 -31.56 -12.90 -3.88
CA ILE A 324 -30.43 -12.77 -4.79
C ILE A 324 -29.17 -13.26 -4.08
N LYS A 325 -28.48 -14.24 -4.67
CA LYS A 325 -27.20 -14.70 -4.18
C LYS A 325 -26.16 -13.58 -4.33
N VAL A 326 -25.42 -13.30 -3.26
CA VAL A 326 -24.44 -12.22 -3.20
C VAL A 326 -23.09 -12.74 -2.74
N SER A 327 -22.02 -12.03 -3.11
CA SER A 327 -20.69 -12.26 -2.59
C SER A 327 -20.31 -11.10 -1.68
N VAL A 328 -19.96 -11.41 -0.44
CA VAL A 328 -19.51 -10.41 0.54
C VAL A 328 -18.05 -10.09 0.28
N ALA A 329 -17.74 -8.80 0.09
CA ALA A 329 -16.37 -8.30 -0.06
C ALA A 329 -15.75 -7.98 1.30
N SER A 330 -16.50 -7.30 2.18
CA SER A 330 -16.06 -6.99 3.54
C SER A 330 -17.26 -6.75 4.45
N THR A 331 -17.04 -6.91 5.76
CA THR A 331 -18.01 -6.56 6.79
C THR A 331 -17.35 -5.60 7.75
N ASP A 332 -17.98 -4.46 7.99
CA ASP A 332 -17.50 -3.42 8.91
C ASP A 332 -18.66 -3.05 9.86
N GLY A 333 -18.63 -3.64 11.07
CA GLY A 333 -19.67 -3.46 12.07
C GLY A 333 -21.05 -3.85 11.55
N ASP A 334 -21.94 -2.85 11.42
CA ASP A 334 -23.32 -3.04 11.00
C ASP A 334 -23.54 -2.99 9.47
N ILE A 335 -22.47 -2.79 8.69
CA ILE A 335 -22.52 -2.63 7.24
C ILE A 335 -21.76 -3.75 6.54
N VAL A 336 -22.38 -4.32 5.52
CA VAL A 336 -21.79 -5.33 4.65
C VAL A 336 -21.61 -4.74 3.25
N SER A 337 -20.40 -4.82 2.73
CA SER A 337 -20.08 -4.44 1.35
C SER A 337 -20.15 -5.68 0.45
N LEU A 338 -20.96 -5.60 -0.59
CA LEU A 338 -21.19 -6.68 -1.56
C LEU A 338 -20.33 -6.46 -2.79
N ALA A 339 -19.59 -7.49 -3.23
CA ALA A 339 -18.78 -7.46 -4.45
C ALA A 339 -19.62 -7.48 -5.75
N GLY A 340 -20.91 -7.74 -5.64
CA GLY A 340 -21.85 -7.79 -6.77
C GLY A 340 -23.18 -8.42 -6.40
N GLY A 341 -24.07 -8.51 -7.38
CA GLY A 341 -25.41 -9.12 -7.25
C GLY A 341 -26.54 -8.10 -7.10
N ILE A 342 -26.30 -6.97 -6.45
CA ILE A 342 -27.32 -5.94 -6.19
C ILE A 342 -26.82 -4.57 -6.64
N LYS A 343 -27.65 -3.79 -7.30
CA LYS A 343 -27.34 -2.42 -7.70
C LYS A 343 -27.66 -1.44 -6.57
N PRO A 344 -26.94 -0.35 -6.44
CA PRO A 344 -27.30 0.74 -5.54
C PRO A 344 -28.72 1.27 -5.83
N GLY A 345 -29.43 1.63 -4.79
CA GLY A 345 -30.82 2.10 -4.88
C GLY A 345 -31.89 0.98 -4.87
N THR A 346 -31.46 -0.30 -4.95
CA THR A 346 -32.41 -1.44 -4.89
C THR A 346 -33.03 -1.53 -3.49
N PRO A 347 -34.38 -1.65 -3.39
CA PRO A 347 -35.05 -1.85 -2.12
C PRO A 347 -34.79 -3.27 -1.60
N ILE A 348 -34.20 -3.37 -0.42
CA ILE A 348 -33.85 -4.62 0.25
C ILE A 348 -34.61 -4.76 1.56
N ALA A 349 -35.03 -5.95 1.89
CA ALA A 349 -35.65 -6.26 3.14
C ALA A 349 -34.63 -6.53 4.24
N VAL A 350 -34.85 -5.99 5.44
CA VAL A 350 -33.98 -6.21 6.61
C VAL A 350 -34.80 -6.91 7.71
N ASP A 351 -34.10 -7.67 8.55
CA ASP A 351 -34.68 -8.37 9.70
C ASP A 351 -35.87 -9.26 9.32
N LEU A 352 -35.71 -10.06 8.29
CA LEU A 352 -36.74 -10.93 7.74
C LEU A 352 -37.15 -12.01 8.75
N PRO A 353 -38.47 -12.21 8.95
CA PRO A 353 -38.94 -13.35 9.72
C PRO A 353 -38.53 -14.68 9.06
N ALA A 354 -38.31 -15.72 9.88
CA ALA A 354 -37.84 -17.02 9.41
C ALA A 354 -38.79 -17.70 8.39
N GLU A 355 -40.05 -17.30 8.36
CA GLU A 355 -41.10 -17.84 7.48
C GLU A 355 -41.15 -17.16 6.11
N ALA A 356 -40.37 -16.09 5.88
CA ALA A 356 -40.35 -15.38 4.61
C ALA A 356 -39.72 -16.29 3.53
N ALA A 357 -40.54 -16.68 2.55
CA ALA A 357 -40.11 -17.53 1.45
C ALA A 357 -39.81 -16.69 0.19
N ASP A 358 -38.97 -17.24 -0.70
CA ASP A 358 -38.75 -16.66 -2.02
C ASP A 358 -40.04 -16.63 -2.83
N GLY A 359 -40.33 -15.52 -3.50
CA GLY A 359 -41.61 -15.28 -4.20
C GLY A 359 -42.78 -14.91 -3.28
N GLY A 360 -42.61 -14.89 -1.95
CA GLY A 360 -43.67 -14.55 -0.98
C GLY A 360 -44.06 -13.08 -1.06
N LEU A 361 -45.39 -12.80 -0.89
CA LEU A 361 -45.92 -11.44 -0.73
C LEU A 361 -45.48 -10.84 0.61
N VAL A 362 -45.14 -9.57 0.60
CA VAL A 362 -44.76 -8.83 1.81
C VAL A 362 -45.39 -7.45 1.84
N GLN A 363 -45.67 -6.96 3.05
CA GLN A 363 -46.04 -5.57 3.26
C GLN A 363 -44.80 -4.77 3.64
N THR A 364 -44.56 -3.67 2.94
CA THR A 364 -43.39 -2.82 3.18
C THR A 364 -43.69 -1.75 4.22
N ALA A 365 -42.94 -1.72 5.31
CA ALA A 365 -42.86 -0.58 6.20
C ALA A 365 -41.56 0.20 5.90
N SER A 366 -41.69 1.47 5.53
CA SER A 366 -40.53 2.35 5.41
C SER A 366 -40.11 2.86 6.78
N ARG A 367 -38.84 2.87 7.07
CA ARG A 367 -38.24 3.50 8.25
C ARG A 367 -38.09 4.99 8.05
#